data_f8f0ae133a9504292530c2f0aedbf1c1
#
_entry.id   f8f0ae133a9504292530c2f0aedbf1c1
#
_cell.length_a   1.000
_cell.length_b   1.000
_cell.length_c   1.000
_cell.angle_alpha   90.00
_cell.angle_beta   90.00
_cell.angle_gamma   90.00
#
_symmetry.space_group_name_H-M   'P 1'
#
loop_
_entity.id
_entity.type
_entity.pdbx_description
1 polymer ?
#
loop_
_entity_poly.entity_id
_entity_poly.type
_entity_poly.pdbx_seq_one_letter_code
_entity_poly.pdbx_strand_id
1 'polypeptide(L)'
;MRAVGYQTAGAVNAHNALENITLAKPTPTGFDLLVEVKAISVNPVDTKIRASSSAPAGEYKILGWDAVGVVKAIGDKVSLFKVGDEVWYAGDISRSGSYAEYQLVDERIVGHKPQTLSNAQSAALPLTSITAWELLFDRLGLPQDGSATDARILIIGAAGGVGSIITQLAVKLTGAEVIGTASRPESATWVQTLGADAVINHNKPLSEELAKLDIADVTHVISLTQTDKHFDEIVKVLKPQGKLALIDDPVAPLDVMKLKRKSLSLHWELMFTRSLYQTEDMIAQHHLLNRIAELIDTGKVKSTFGEHYGTINAQNLLKAHAQIESGKAIGKIVLEGFSQ
;
A
#
# COMPACT_ATOMS: atom_id res chain seq x y z
N MET A 1 1.95 13.43 -24.23
CA MET A 1 1.17 12.42 -23.49
C MET A 1 0.13 13.08 -22.61
N ARG A 2 -1.03 12.45 -22.44
CA ARG A 2 -2.06 12.89 -21.48
C ARG A 2 -1.59 12.57 -20.06
N ALA A 3 -1.95 13.44 -19.12
CA ALA A 3 -1.69 13.25 -17.71
C ALA A 3 -2.75 13.98 -16.86
N VAL A 4 -2.78 13.67 -15.57
CA VAL A 4 -3.55 14.41 -14.58
C VAL A 4 -2.58 14.94 -13.54
N GLY A 5 -2.60 16.26 -13.34
CA GLY A 5 -1.70 16.93 -12.41
C GLY A 5 -2.36 18.11 -11.73
N TYR A 6 -1.61 18.77 -10.87
CA TYR A 6 -2.02 19.99 -10.17
C TYR A 6 -0.82 20.88 -9.89
N GLN A 7 -1.07 22.17 -9.64
CA GLN A 7 -0.02 23.14 -9.32
C GLN A 7 0.00 23.51 -7.84
N THR A 8 -1.16 23.73 -7.24
CA THR A 8 -1.27 24.22 -5.87
C THR A 8 -1.90 23.16 -4.98
N ALA A 9 -1.26 22.88 -3.85
CA ALA A 9 -1.78 21.97 -2.82
C ALA A 9 -3.13 22.48 -2.28
N GLY A 10 -4.03 21.54 -1.97
CA GLY A 10 -5.34 21.91 -1.46
C GLY A 10 -6.26 20.72 -1.17
N ALA A 11 -7.46 21.01 -0.69
CA ALA A 11 -8.50 20.02 -0.44
C ALA A 11 -9.03 19.42 -1.75
N VAL A 12 -9.69 18.26 -1.69
CA VAL A 12 -10.23 17.56 -2.88
C VAL A 12 -11.26 18.38 -3.65
N ASN A 13 -11.95 19.28 -2.99
CA ASN A 13 -12.95 20.18 -3.56
C ASN A 13 -12.39 21.58 -3.90
N ALA A 14 -11.09 21.81 -3.78
CA ALA A 14 -10.47 23.04 -4.19
C ALA A 14 -10.54 23.20 -5.73
N HIS A 15 -10.57 24.46 -6.18
CA HIS A 15 -10.49 24.76 -7.61
C HIS A 15 -9.16 24.23 -8.16
N ASN A 16 -9.21 23.50 -9.27
CA ASN A 16 -8.04 22.87 -9.93
C ASN A 16 -7.23 21.94 -9.00
N ALA A 17 -7.93 21.25 -8.06
CA ALA A 17 -7.29 20.25 -7.22
C ALA A 17 -6.63 19.10 -8.01
N LEU A 18 -7.18 18.79 -9.19
CA LEU A 18 -6.57 17.97 -10.25
C LEU A 18 -7.08 18.45 -11.61
N GLU A 19 -6.22 18.48 -12.61
CA GLU A 19 -6.52 18.93 -13.97
C GLU A 19 -6.03 17.94 -15.01
N ASN A 20 -6.78 17.78 -16.11
CA ASN A 20 -6.30 17.05 -17.28
C ASN A 20 -5.30 17.94 -18.03
N ILE A 21 -4.11 17.43 -18.27
CA ILE A 21 -3.02 18.19 -18.90
C ILE A 21 -2.34 17.37 -20.01
N THR A 22 -1.54 18.05 -20.81
CA THR A 22 -0.69 17.42 -21.82
C THR A 22 0.78 17.75 -21.53
N LEU A 23 1.60 16.72 -21.47
CA LEU A 23 3.03 16.81 -21.22
C LEU A 23 3.85 16.21 -22.37
N ALA A 24 5.12 16.55 -22.47
CA ALA A 24 6.06 15.82 -23.33
C ALA A 24 6.20 14.39 -22.82
N LYS A 25 6.35 13.43 -23.74
CA LYS A 25 6.65 12.04 -23.38
C LYS A 25 8.12 11.98 -22.91
N PRO A 26 8.39 11.42 -21.72
CA PRO A 26 9.77 11.36 -21.22
C PRO A 26 10.61 10.29 -21.96
N THR A 27 11.93 10.42 -21.87
CA THR A 27 12.89 9.48 -22.44
C THR A 27 13.62 8.76 -21.32
N PRO A 28 13.70 7.41 -21.32
CA PRO A 28 14.39 6.65 -20.29
C PRO A 28 15.91 6.76 -20.45
N THR A 29 16.61 6.78 -19.32
CA THR A 29 18.08 6.75 -19.23
C THR A 29 18.51 5.86 -18.06
N GLY A 30 19.75 5.39 -18.04
CA GLY A 30 20.26 4.58 -16.93
C GLY A 30 19.41 3.33 -16.68
N PHE A 31 18.93 3.16 -15.47
CA PHE A 31 18.08 2.03 -15.05
C PHE A 31 16.59 2.23 -15.31
N ASP A 32 16.17 3.30 -15.98
CA ASP A 32 14.76 3.62 -16.18
C ASP A 32 14.09 2.75 -17.24
N LEU A 33 12.91 2.29 -16.92
CA LEU A 33 11.92 1.79 -17.86
C LEU A 33 10.95 2.93 -18.21
N LEU A 34 10.61 3.07 -19.49
CA LEU A 34 9.47 3.87 -19.93
C LEU A 34 8.26 2.94 -20.05
N VAL A 35 7.33 3.06 -19.13
CA VAL A 35 6.13 2.22 -19.08
C VAL A 35 4.93 2.98 -19.64
N GLU A 36 4.21 2.36 -20.60
CA GLU A 36 2.86 2.78 -21.00
C GLU A 36 1.87 2.27 -19.95
N VAL A 37 1.33 3.20 -19.16
CA VAL A 37 0.42 2.89 -18.05
C VAL A 37 -0.92 2.43 -18.59
N LYS A 38 -1.40 1.28 -18.13
CA LYS A 38 -2.69 0.69 -18.50
C LYS A 38 -3.74 0.83 -17.40
N ALA A 39 -3.34 0.61 -16.14
CA ALA A 39 -4.20 0.76 -14.97
C ALA A 39 -3.41 1.32 -13.79
N ILE A 40 -4.10 2.00 -12.90
CA ILE A 40 -3.56 2.59 -11.67
C ILE A 40 -4.48 2.29 -10.50
N SER A 41 -3.98 2.41 -9.27
CA SER A 41 -4.86 2.49 -8.11
C SER A 41 -4.50 3.68 -7.22
N VAL A 42 -5.50 4.17 -6.48
CA VAL A 42 -5.36 5.33 -5.61
C VAL A 42 -5.01 4.90 -4.20
N ASN A 43 -4.09 5.63 -3.58
CA ASN A 43 -3.58 5.39 -2.23
C ASN A 43 -3.78 6.61 -1.31
N PRO A 44 -3.83 6.44 0.02
CA PRO A 44 -3.87 7.58 0.94
C PRO A 44 -2.72 8.58 0.76
N VAL A 45 -1.53 8.12 0.34
CA VAL A 45 -0.38 8.99 0.06
C VAL A 45 -0.66 9.97 -1.08
N ASP A 46 -1.43 9.58 -2.10
CA ASP A 46 -1.84 10.46 -3.20
C ASP A 46 -2.62 11.66 -2.66
N THR A 47 -3.59 11.39 -1.78
CA THR A 47 -4.44 12.45 -1.19
C THR A 47 -3.67 13.35 -0.23
N LYS A 48 -2.76 12.78 0.57
CA LYS A 48 -1.92 13.51 1.52
C LYS A 48 -0.98 14.47 0.77
N ILE A 49 -0.31 14.01 -0.29
CA ILE A 49 0.60 14.86 -1.08
C ILE A 49 -0.17 15.94 -1.83
N ARG A 50 -1.32 15.62 -2.46
CA ARG A 50 -2.18 16.63 -3.07
C ARG A 50 -2.57 17.73 -2.08
N ALA A 51 -2.88 17.37 -0.84
CA ALA A 51 -3.32 18.31 0.18
C ALA A 51 -2.20 19.19 0.76
N SER A 52 -0.95 18.72 0.73
CA SER A 52 0.15 19.34 1.51
C SER A 52 1.33 19.86 0.68
N SER A 53 1.48 19.45 -0.59
CA SER A 53 2.70 19.74 -1.35
C SER A 53 2.38 20.29 -2.74
N SER A 54 2.63 21.58 -2.98
CA SER A 54 2.48 22.22 -4.30
C SER A 54 3.58 21.79 -5.27
N ALA A 55 3.32 21.96 -6.56
CA ALA A 55 4.34 21.87 -7.61
C ALA A 55 5.31 23.06 -7.55
N PRO A 56 6.52 22.96 -8.12
CA PRO A 56 7.36 24.13 -8.41
C PRO A 56 6.62 25.14 -9.31
N ALA A 57 7.00 26.40 -9.23
CA ALA A 57 6.35 27.46 -10.00
C ALA A 57 6.39 27.18 -11.51
N GLY A 58 5.23 27.19 -12.16
CA GLY A 58 5.10 26.94 -13.60
C GLY A 58 5.10 25.45 -13.99
N GLU A 59 5.19 24.54 -13.04
CA GLU A 59 5.17 23.09 -13.29
C GLU A 59 3.88 22.46 -12.79
N TYR A 60 3.66 21.20 -13.20
CA TYR A 60 2.60 20.34 -12.66
C TYR A 60 3.20 19.19 -11.87
N LYS A 61 2.61 18.89 -10.72
CA LYS A 61 2.90 17.67 -9.96
C LYS A 61 1.96 16.56 -10.40
N ILE A 62 2.53 15.42 -10.77
CA ILE A 62 1.81 14.22 -11.18
C ILE A 62 1.88 13.22 -10.02
N LEU A 63 0.73 12.81 -9.54
CA LEU A 63 0.59 11.82 -8.47
C LEU A 63 0.46 10.39 -9.04
N GLY A 64 0.34 9.43 -8.13
CA GLY A 64 0.06 8.03 -8.43
C GLY A 64 1.24 7.12 -8.14
N TRP A 65 1.01 6.22 -7.16
CA TRP A 65 2.01 5.24 -6.72
C TRP A 65 1.40 3.84 -6.66
N ASP A 66 0.86 3.44 -7.78
CA ASP A 66 0.47 2.10 -8.19
C ASP A 66 0.23 2.12 -9.69
N ALA A 67 0.90 1.26 -10.43
CA ALA A 67 0.71 1.14 -11.87
C ALA A 67 0.90 -0.29 -12.37
N VAL A 68 0.15 -0.57 -13.43
CA VAL A 68 0.36 -1.70 -14.34
C VAL A 68 0.53 -1.15 -15.73
N GLY A 69 1.48 -1.66 -16.48
CA GLY A 69 1.68 -1.21 -17.85
C GLY A 69 2.61 -2.12 -18.64
N VAL A 70 3.00 -1.61 -19.81
CA VAL A 70 3.88 -2.31 -20.76
C VAL A 70 5.13 -1.48 -20.99
N VAL A 71 6.29 -2.08 -20.91
CA VAL A 71 7.59 -1.44 -21.20
C VAL A 71 7.66 -1.06 -22.66
N LYS A 72 7.86 0.22 -22.97
CA LYS A 72 7.95 0.77 -24.34
C LYS A 72 9.35 1.18 -24.77
N ALA A 73 10.19 1.53 -23.82
CA ALA A 73 11.60 1.81 -24.02
C ALA A 73 12.37 1.57 -22.73
N ILE A 74 13.66 1.40 -22.81
CA ILE A 74 14.54 1.12 -21.67
C ILE A 74 15.78 2.04 -21.73
N GLY A 75 16.31 2.38 -20.56
CA GLY A 75 17.60 3.07 -20.44
C GLY A 75 18.77 2.13 -20.72
N ASP A 76 19.93 2.71 -20.88
CA ASP A 76 21.16 2.04 -21.32
C ASP A 76 21.78 1.08 -20.28
N LYS A 77 21.32 1.13 -19.01
CA LYS A 77 21.78 0.23 -17.93
C LYS A 77 20.75 -0.82 -17.54
N VAL A 78 19.57 -0.82 -18.16
CA VAL A 78 18.52 -1.79 -17.87
C VAL A 78 18.96 -3.20 -18.27
N SER A 79 18.74 -4.15 -17.38
CA SER A 79 19.11 -5.56 -17.54
C SER A 79 18.02 -6.56 -17.14
N LEU A 80 17.04 -6.13 -16.34
CA LEU A 80 15.99 -7.00 -15.77
C LEU A 80 14.77 -7.11 -16.69
N PHE A 81 14.57 -6.15 -17.59
CA PHE A 81 13.38 -6.05 -18.44
C PHE A 81 13.73 -5.72 -19.88
N LYS A 82 12.80 -6.03 -20.78
CA LYS A 82 12.86 -5.68 -22.21
C LYS A 82 11.56 -5.00 -22.66
N VAL A 83 11.63 -4.35 -23.81
CA VAL A 83 10.45 -3.78 -24.47
C VAL A 83 9.40 -4.88 -24.72
N GLY A 84 8.16 -4.60 -24.35
CA GLY A 84 7.02 -5.50 -24.45
C GLY A 84 6.67 -6.24 -23.15
N ASP A 85 7.53 -6.23 -22.13
CA ASP A 85 7.23 -6.86 -20.85
C ASP A 85 6.06 -6.15 -20.15
N GLU A 86 5.13 -6.94 -19.61
CA GLU A 86 4.07 -6.46 -18.73
C GLU A 86 4.58 -6.36 -17.30
N VAL A 87 4.45 -5.18 -16.71
CA VAL A 87 5.04 -4.82 -15.42
C VAL A 87 4.03 -4.22 -14.45
N TRP A 88 4.34 -4.31 -13.17
CA TRP A 88 3.62 -3.65 -12.10
C TRP A 88 4.58 -3.10 -11.04
N TYR A 89 4.22 -1.97 -10.44
CA TYR A 89 5.09 -1.27 -9.49
C TYR A 89 4.34 -0.19 -8.70
N ALA A 90 4.93 0.23 -7.59
CA ALA A 90 4.48 1.43 -6.86
C ALA A 90 5.18 2.71 -7.36
N GLY A 91 6.45 2.61 -7.74
CA GLY A 91 7.25 3.77 -8.15
C GLY A 91 7.96 4.46 -6.98
N ASP A 92 8.43 5.68 -7.24
CA ASP A 92 9.21 6.50 -6.33
C ASP A 92 8.47 7.83 -6.04
N ILE A 93 8.28 8.14 -4.74
CA ILE A 93 7.54 9.33 -4.31
C ILE A 93 8.24 10.65 -4.65
N SER A 94 9.54 10.62 -4.91
CA SER A 94 10.32 11.79 -5.33
C SER A 94 10.22 12.10 -6.82
N ARG A 95 9.61 11.18 -7.60
CA ARG A 95 9.50 11.27 -9.07
C ARG A 95 8.06 11.49 -9.50
N SER A 96 7.87 11.82 -10.79
CA SER A 96 6.54 11.95 -11.41
C SER A 96 5.78 10.62 -11.32
N GLY A 97 4.54 10.67 -10.86
CA GLY A 97 3.70 9.52 -10.60
C GLY A 97 2.99 8.93 -11.83
N SER A 98 2.11 7.97 -11.59
CA SER A 98 1.45 7.14 -12.59
C SER A 98 0.15 7.73 -13.17
N TYR A 99 -0.27 8.93 -12.76
CA TYR A 99 -1.44 9.60 -13.35
C TYR A 99 -1.12 10.17 -14.73
N ALA A 100 -0.39 9.43 -15.53
CA ALA A 100 0.06 9.79 -16.87
C ALA A 100 0.08 8.57 -17.80
N GLU A 101 -0.07 8.78 -19.13
CA GLU A 101 -0.01 7.69 -20.12
C GLU A 101 1.33 6.97 -20.13
N TYR A 102 2.41 7.67 -19.75
CA TYR A 102 3.75 7.10 -19.67
C TYR A 102 4.43 7.57 -18.41
N GLN A 103 5.12 6.65 -17.73
CA GLN A 103 5.90 6.92 -16.53
C GLN A 103 7.31 6.35 -16.67
N LEU A 104 8.30 7.05 -16.14
CA LEU A 104 9.64 6.51 -15.91
C LEU A 104 9.72 5.88 -14.52
N VAL A 105 10.27 4.69 -14.44
CA VAL A 105 10.48 3.98 -13.19
C VAL A 105 11.78 3.17 -13.25
N ASP A 106 12.54 3.17 -12.16
CA ASP A 106 13.76 2.37 -12.03
C ASP A 106 13.43 0.87 -12.01
N GLU A 107 14.12 0.07 -12.82
CA GLU A 107 13.85 -1.37 -12.95
C GLU A 107 13.95 -2.13 -11.64
N ARG A 108 14.76 -1.67 -10.68
CA ARG A 108 15.00 -2.33 -9.39
C ARG A 108 13.79 -2.30 -8.44
N ILE A 109 12.79 -1.44 -8.72
CA ILE A 109 11.54 -1.36 -7.95
C ILE A 109 10.31 -1.80 -8.74
N VAL A 110 10.52 -2.56 -9.82
CA VAL A 110 9.47 -3.06 -10.72
C VAL A 110 9.44 -4.58 -10.69
N GLY A 111 8.25 -5.17 -10.70
CA GLY A 111 8.04 -6.61 -10.88
C GLY A 111 7.33 -6.94 -12.19
N HIS A 112 7.36 -8.22 -12.59
CA HIS A 112 6.51 -8.74 -13.65
C HIS A 112 5.06 -8.83 -13.16
N LYS A 113 4.11 -8.35 -13.96
CA LYS A 113 2.68 -8.42 -13.65
C LYS A 113 2.23 -9.89 -13.50
N PRO A 114 1.41 -10.24 -12.47
CA PRO A 114 0.77 -11.55 -12.40
C PRO A 114 0.01 -11.88 -13.69
N GLN A 115 0.16 -13.11 -14.18
CA GLN A 115 -0.44 -13.53 -15.47
C GLN A 115 -1.94 -13.83 -15.35
N THR A 116 -2.39 -14.25 -14.17
CA THR A 116 -3.78 -14.65 -13.91
C THR A 116 -4.73 -13.48 -13.64
N LEU A 117 -4.20 -12.26 -13.42
CA LEU A 117 -4.99 -11.07 -13.13
C LEU A 117 -5.10 -10.12 -14.32
N SER A 118 -6.25 -9.44 -14.42
CA SER A 118 -6.42 -8.28 -15.32
C SER A 118 -5.52 -7.11 -14.89
N ASN A 119 -5.36 -6.10 -15.74
CA ASN A 119 -4.60 -4.88 -15.39
C ASN A 119 -5.20 -4.18 -14.17
N ALA A 120 -6.52 -4.02 -14.12
CA ALA A 120 -7.23 -3.41 -13.00
C ALA A 120 -7.01 -4.18 -11.69
N GLN A 121 -7.12 -5.51 -11.71
CA GLN A 121 -6.88 -6.35 -10.54
C GLN A 121 -5.43 -6.30 -10.07
N SER A 122 -4.48 -6.24 -11.00
CA SER A 122 -3.05 -6.17 -10.69
C SER A 122 -2.67 -4.79 -10.13
N ALA A 123 -3.23 -3.70 -10.67
CA ALA A 123 -2.95 -2.34 -10.21
C ALA A 123 -3.36 -2.10 -8.74
N ALA A 124 -4.26 -2.92 -8.20
CA ALA A 124 -4.71 -2.85 -6.81
C ALA A 124 -3.68 -3.32 -5.77
N LEU A 125 -2.48 -3.72 -6.17
CA LEU A 125 -1.62 -4.50 -5.28
C LEU A 125 -0.23 -3.91 -5.00
N PRO A 126 0.52 -3.28 -5.92
CA PRO A 126 1.96 -3.06 -5.77
C PRO A 126 2.36 -2.34 -4.48
N LEU A 127 1.88 -1.11 -4.24
CA LEU A 127 2.24 -0.33 -3.05
C LEU A 127 1.88 -1.07 -1.76
N THR A 128 0.66 -1.57 -1.71
CA THR A 128 0.17 -2.25 -0.50
C THR A 128 0.89 -3.57 -0.25
N SER A 129 1.30 -4.26 -1.31
CA SER A 129 2.07 -5.51 -1.22
C SER A 129 3.48 -5.27 -0.71
N ILE A 130 4.17 -4.22 -1.21
CA ILE A 130 5.49 -3.84 -0.72
C ILE A 130 5.40 -3.51 0.77
N THR A 131 4.46 -2.63 1.16
CA THR A 131 4.24 -2.26 2.56
C THR A 131 3.97 -3.48 3.44
N ALA A 132 3.08 -4.38 3.01
CA ALA A 132 2.72 -5.56 3.78
C ALA A 132 3.88 -6.54 3.94
N TRP A 133 4.64 -6.76 2.87
CA TRP A 133 5.81 -7.64 2.88
C TRP A 133 6.90 -7.11 3.81
N GLU A 134 7.27 -5.84 3.63
CA GLU A 134 8.30 -5.19 4.44
C GLU A 134 7.89 -5.15 5.91
N LEU A 135 6.62 -4.85 6.25
CA LEU A 135 6.11 -4.92 7.63
C LEU A 135 6.30 -6.30 8.25
N LEU A 136 5.83 -7.36 7.59
CA LEU A 136 5.84 -8.71 8.15
C LEU A 136 7.25 -9.28 8.26
N PHE A 137 8.03 -9.16 7.19
CA PHE A 137 9.27 -9.92 7.07
C PHE A 137 10.52 -9.10 7.39
N ASP A 138 10.58 -7.83 6.95
CA ASP A 138 11.77 -6.99 7.15
C ASP A 138 11.73 -6.25 8.51
N ARG A 139 10.56 -5.78 8.95
CA ARG A 139 10.41 -5.02 10.21
C ARG A 139 10.12 -5.93 11.39
N LEU A 140 9.11 -6.78 11.28
CA LEU A 140 8.72 -7.68 12.38
C LEU A 140 9.56 -8.97 12.43
N GLY A 141 10.20 -9.33 11.32
CA GLY A 141 11.08 -10.51 11.24
C GLY A 141 10.33 -11.82 11.39
N LEU A 142 9.07 -11.89 10.92
CA LEU A 142 8.30 -13.12 10.92
C LEU A 142 8.83 -14.09 9.87
N PRO A 143 8.83 -15.40 10.12
CA PRO A 143 9.25 -16.39 9.14
C PRO A 143 8.21 -16.54 8.02
N GLN A 144 8.66 -17.03 6.84
CA GLN A 144 7.81 -17.24 5.66
C GLN A 144 7.49 -18.72 5.41
N ASP A 145 7.84 -19.61 6.34
CA ASP A 145 7.77 -21.06 6.24
C ASP A 145 6.66 -21.69 7.09
N GLY A 146 5.76 -20.86 7.66
CA GLY A 146 4.68 -21.32 8.51
C GLY A 146 5.08 -21.65 9.95
N SER A 147 6.30 -21.33 10.37
CA SER A 147 6.82 -21.72 11.70
C SER A 147 6.47 -20.80 12.85
N ALA A 148 5.82 -19.65 12.60
CA ALA A 148 5.44 -18.68 13.65
C ALA A 148 4.16 -19.09 14.42
N THR A 149 3.99 -20.35 14.76
CA THR A 149 2.76 -20.89 15.37
C THR A 149 2.43 -20.32 16.74
N ASP A 150 3.42 -19.77 17.45
CA ASP A 150 3.22 -19.11 18.74
C ASP A 150 2.95 -17.60 18.59
N ALA A 151 2.95 -17.08 17.37
CA ALA A 151 2.68 -15.68 17.12
C ALA A 151 1.17 -15.43 16.95
N ARG A 152 0.73 -14.31 17.52
CA ARG A 152 -0.62 -13.77 17.37
C ARG A 152 -0.51 -12.33 16.90
N ILE A 153 -1.08 -12.04 15.73
CA ILE A 153 -0.98 -10.75 15.05
C ILE A 153 -2.34 -10.05 15.09
N LEU A 154 -2.38 -8.87 15.68
CA LEU A 154 -3.55 -7.98 15.60
C LEU A 154 -3.32 -6.92 14.53
N ILE A 155 -4.21 -6.83 13.54
CA ILE A 155 -4.13 -5.87 12.44
C ILE A 155 -5.23 -4.82 12.59
N ILE A 156 -4.86 -3.58 12.92
CA ILE A 156 -5.79 -2.45 13.01
C ILE A 156 -5.96 -1.86 11.62
N GLY A 157 -7.22 -1.76 11.14
CA GLY A 157 -7.53 -1.31 9.79
C GLY A 157 -7.44 -2.42 8.73
N ALA A 158 -7.76 -3.67 9.11
CA ALA A 158 -7.60 -4.86 8.27
C ALA A 158 -8.40 -4.85 6.95
N ALA A 159 -9.48 -4.08 6.84
CA ALA A 159 -10.30 -4.00 5.61
C ALA A 159 -9.78 -3.00 4.56
N GLY A 160 -8.80 -2.16 4.89
CA GLY A 160 -8.18 -1.23 3.96
C GLY A 160 -7.22 -1.91 2.96
N GLY A 161 -6.59 -1.14 2.09
CA GLY A 161 -5.69 -1.67 1.05
C GLY A 161 -4.56 -2.52 1.61
N VAL A 162 -3.72 -1.97 2.50
CA VAL A 162 -2.63 -2.73 3.15
C VAL A 162 -3.19 -3.84 4.02
N GLY A 163 -4.24 -3.56 4.82
CA GLY A 163 -4.88 -4.55 5.68
C GLY A 163 -5.35 -5.79 4.92
N SER A 164 -5.89 -5.60 3.71
CA SER A 164 -6.38 -6.69 2.88
C SER A 164 -5.28 -7.62 2.38
N ILE A 165 -4.11 -7.10 2.02
CA ILE A 165 -3.00 -7.95 1.54
C ILE A 165 -2.19 -8.52 2.70
N ILE A 166 -1.93 -7.74 3.76
CA ILE A 166 -1.14 -8.20 4.90
C ILE A 166 -1.84 -9.34 5.66
N THR A 167 -3.18 -9.30 5.77
CA THR A 167 -3.98 -10.41 6.32
C THR A 167 -3.72 -11.70 5.56
N GLN A 168 -3.78 -11.66 4.23
CA GLN A 168 -3.54 -12.85 3.40
C GLN A 168 -2.11 -13.37 3.54
N LEU A 169 -1.10 -12.47 3.46
CA LEU A 169 0.31 -12.88 3.58
C LEU A 169 0.61 -13.45 4.97
N ALA A 170 0.10 -12.84 6.04
CA ALA A 170 0.28 -13.33 7.40
C ALA A 170 -0.30 -14.74 7.55
N VAL A 171 -1.56 -14.95 7.18
CA VAL A 171 -2.23 -16.26 7.26
C VAL A 171 -1.53 -17.32 6.40
N LYS A 172 -1.09 -16.97 5.18
CA LYS A 172 -0.57 -17.96 4.21
C LYS A 172 0.90 -18.31 4.40
N LEU A 173 1.69 -17.40 4.96
CA LEU A 173 3.15 -17.57 4.99
C LEU A 173 3.72 -17.70 6.39
N THR A 174 3.10 -17.13 7.44
CA THR A 174 3.75 -17.08 8.75
C THR A 174 3.39 -18.24 9.67
N GLY A 175 2.18 -18.78 9.59
CA GLY A 175 1.60 -19.74 10.54
C GLY A 175 1.05 -19.09 11.82
N ALA A 176 1.09 -17.76 11.93
CA ALA A 176 0.55 -17.01 13.07
C ALA A 176 -0.99 -17.01 13.08
N GLU A 177 -1.57 -16.91 14.27
CA GLU A 177 -2.98 -16.54 14.43
C GLU A 177 -3.19 -15.07 14.07
N VAL A 178 -4.11 -14.77 13.14
CA VAL A 178 -4.34 -13.43 12.60
C VAL A 178 -5.69 -12.89 13.00
N ILE A 179 -5.71 -11.80 13.76
CA ILE A 179 -6.90 -11.10 14.19
C ILE A 179 -6.98 -9.77 13.45
N GLY A 180 -8.00 -9.59 12.64
CA GLY A 180 -8.25 -8.33 11.96
C GLY A 180 -9.19 -7.42 12.75
N THR A 181 -9.14 -6.10 12.51
CA THR A 181 -10.17 -5.20 13.04
C THR A 181 -11.03 -4.61 11.95
N ALA A 182 -12.33 -4.54 12.20
CA ALA A 182 -13.31 -3.89 11.33
C ALA A 182 -14.49 -3.36 12.17
N SER A 183 -15.08 -2.22 11.77
CA SER A 183 -16.18 -1.60 12.53
C SER A 183 -17.55 -1.74 11.87
N ARG A 184 -17.60 -2.19 10.60
CA ARG A 184 -18.84 -2.36 9.82
C ARG A 184 -18.99 -3.82 9.39
N PRO A 185 -20.24 -4.36 9.28
CA PRO A 185 -20.48 -5.75 8.87
C PRO A 185 -19.78 -6.12 7.55
N GLU A 186 -19.85 -5.25 6.53
CA GLU A 186 -19.27 -5.51 5.21
C GLU A 186 -17.73 -5.61 5.30
N SER A 187 -17.11 -4.73 6.07
CA SER A 187 -15.66 -4.77 6.27
C SER A 187 -15.22 -5.97 7.10
N ALA A 188 -16.03 -6.40 8.08
CA ALA A 188 -15.77 -7.61 8.85
C ALA A 188 -15.83 -8.87 7.96
N THR A 189 -16.90 -8.99 7.15
CA THR A 189 -17.03 -10.08 6.18
C THR A 189 -15.86 -10.11 5.21
N TRP A 190 -15.44 -8.95 4.70
CA TRP A 190 -14.27 -8.84 3.82
C TRP A 190 -13.02 -9.42 4.48
N VAL A 191 -12.68 -8.98 5.69
CA VAL A 191 -11.49 -9.45 6.43
C VAL A 191 -11.55 -10.96 6.69
N GLN A 192 -12.72 -11.49 7.03
CA GLN A 192 -12.91 -12.94 7.17
C GLN A 192 -12.66 -13.70 5.86
N THR A 193 -13.16 -13.19 4.73
CA THR A 193 -12.93 -13.83 3.40
C THR A 193 -11.47 -13.84 2.98
N LEU A 194 -10.65 -12.94 3.54
CA LEU A 194 -9.20 -12.89 3.34
C LEU A 194 -8.43 -13.89 4.23
N GLY A 195 -9.13 -14.56 5.15
CA GLY A 195 -8.61 -15.66 5.93
C GLY A 195 -8.22 -15.32 7.37
N ALA A 196 -8.57 -14.13 7.88
CA ALA A 196 -8.36 -13.82 9.31
C ALA A 196 -9.08 -14.84 10.20
N ASP A 197 -8.40 -15.29 11.26
CA ASP A 197 -8.93 -16.27 12.22
C ASP A 197 -10.07 -15.67 13.05
N ALA A 198 -9.98 -14.36 13.35
CA ALA A 198 -11.02 -13.61 14.04
C ALA A 198 -11.09 -12.16 13.56
N VAL A 199 -12.23 -11.53 13.77
CA VAL A 199 -12.42 -10.08 13.52
C VAL A 199 -13.05 -9.43 14.74
N ILE A 200 -12.43 -8.34 15.22
CA ILE A 200 -12.91 -7.55 16.36
C ILE A 200 -13.23 -6.11 15.94
N ASN A 201 -14.01 -5.40 16.76
CA ASN A 201 -14.44 -4.05 16.47
C ASN A 201 -13.51 -3.00 17.11
N HIS A 202 -12.74 -2.28 16.29
CA HIS A 202 -11.83 -1.23 16.75
C HIS A 202 -12.51 0.05 17.29
N ASN A 203 -13.83 0.18 17.17
CA ASN A 203 -14.57 1.27 17.85
C ASN A 203 -14.81 0.99 19.34
N LYS A 204 -14.39 -0.18 19.82
CA LYS A 204 -14.43 -0.58 21.23
C LYS A 204 -13.01 -0.78 21.74
N PRO A 205 -12.77 -0.79 23.07
CA PRO A 205 -11.46 -1.10 23.60
C PRO A 205 -10.96 -2.46 23.09
N LEU A 206 -9.77 -2.48 22.50
CA LEU A 206 -9.20 -3.71 21.90
C LEU A 206 -9.07 -4.83 22.93
N SER A 207 -8.70 -4.49 24.16
CA SER A 207 -8.58 -5.45 25.25
C SER A 207 -9.90 -6.13 25.62
N GLU A 208 -11.01 -5.39 25.57
CA GLU A 208 -12.33 -5.95 25.85
C GLU A 208 -12.81 -6.86 24.72
N GLU A 209 -12.53 -6.47 23.47
CA GLU A 209 -12.90 -7.28 22.30
C GLU A 209 -12.09 -8.58 22.24
N LEU A 210 -10.78 -8.53 22.54
CA LEU A 210 -9.94 -9.73 22.62
C LEU A 210 -10.36 -10.65 23.78
N ALA A 211 -10.74 -10.08 24.93
CA ALA A 211 -11.23 -10.87 26.07
C ALA A 211 -12.50 -11.70 25.74
N LYS A 212 -13.34 -11.25 24.83
CA LYS A 212 -14.52 -12.01 24.37
C LYS A 212 -14.15 -13.26 23.55
N LEU A 213 -12.91 -13.30 23.05
CA LEU A 213 -12.33 -14.43 22.32
C LEU A 213 -11.42 -15.29 23.20
N ASP A 214 -11.43 -15.06 24.53
CA ASP A 214 -10.52 -15.68 25.49
C ASP A 214 -9.03 -15.41 25.20
N ILE A 215 -8.74 -14.27 24.55
CA ILE A 215 -7.38 -13.83 24.20
C ILE A 215 -6.90 -12.79 25.21
N ALA A 216 -5.92 -13.12 26.02
CA ALA A 216 -5.35 -12.22 27.03
C ALA A 216 -4.41 -11.17 26.41
N ASP A 217 -3.58 -11.56 25.45
CA ASP A 217 -2.62 -10.69 24.80
C ASP A 217 -2.25 -11.15 23.38
N VAL A 218 -1.54 -10.28 22.65
CA VAL A 218 -1.03 -10.54 21.30
C VAL A 218 0.48 -10.30 21.25
N THR A 219 1.17 -11.03 20.36
CA THR A 219 2.62 -10.90 20.17
C THR A 219 3.02 -9.70 19.34
N HIS A 220 2.19 -9.40 18.33
CA HIS A 220 2.43 -8.36 17.35
C HIS A 220 1.16 -7.53 17.14
N VAL A 221 1.32 -6.22 17.02
CA VAL A 221 0.27 -5.32 16.53
C VAL A 221 0.77 -4.61 15.29
N ILE A 222 0.00 -4.63 14.23
CA ILE A 222 0.22 -3.86 13.02
C ILE A 222 -0.87 -2.79 12.95
N SER A 223 -0.49 -1.53 13.18
CA SER A 223 -1.41 -0.39 13.17
C SER A 223 -1.31 0.35 11.83
N LEU A 224 -2.38 0.28 11.04
CA LEU A 224 -2.40 0.84 9.69
C LEU A 224 -3.14 2.17 9.62
N THR A 225 -3.82 2.56 10.70
CA THR A 225 -4.59 3.80 10.76
C THR A 225 -4.92 4.20 12.21
N GLN A 226 -5.01 5.52 12.45
CA GLN A 226 -5.44 6.11 13.72
C GLN A 226 -4.66 5.57 14.93
N THR A 227 -3.36 5.36 14.76
CA THR A 227 -2.49 4.78 15.79
C THR A 227 -2.56 5.57 17.10
N ASP A 228 -2.61 6.90 17.03
CA ASP A 228 -2.73 7.77 18.20
C ASP A 228 -3.99 7.48 19.05
N LYS A 229 -5.12 7.17 18.42
CA LYS A 229 -6.36 6.83 19.12
C LYS A 229 -6.32 5.45 19.79
N HIS A 230 -5.58 4.53 19.22
CA HIS A 230 -5.49 3.15 19.70
C HIS A 230 -4.26 2.88 20.57
N PHE A 231 -3.33 3.83 20.69
CA PHE A 231 -2.00 3.59 21.25
C PHE A 231 -2.02 3.00 22.66
N ASP A 232 -2.88 3.51 23.55
CA ASP A 232 -2.98 3.00 24.92
C ASP A 232 -3.50 1.56 24.98
N GLU A 233 -4.50 1.24 24.17
CA GLU A 233 -5.01 -0.12 24.05
C GLU A 233 -3.99 -1.04 23.37
N ILE A 234 -3.22 -0.57 22.38
CA ILE A 234 -2.13 -1.33 21.77
C ILE A 234 -1.09 -1.72 22.82
N VAL A 235 -0.63 -0.77 23.63
CA VAL A 235 0.32 -1.04 24.72
C VAL A 235 -0.26 -2.02 25.73
N LYS A 236 -1.56 -1.94 26.01
CA LYS A 236 -2.26 -2.82 26.96
C LYS A 236 -2.34 -4.26 26.46
N VAL A 237 -2.70 -4.47 25.17
CA VAL A 237 -2.89 -5.81 24.61
C VAL A 237 -1.61 -6.50 24.14
N LEU A 238 -0.53 -5.77 23.89
CA LEU A 238 0.76 -6.38 23.57
C LEU A 238 1.30 -7.11 24.80
N LYS A 239 1.74 -8.36 24.63
CA LYS A 239 2.48 -9.09 25.67
C LYS A 239 3.84 -8.44 25.95
N PRO A 240 4.48 -8.69 27.11
CA PRO A 240 5.86 -8.27 27.31
C PRO A 240 6.78 -8.73 26.18
N GLN A 241 7.67 -7.84 25.72
CA GLN A 241 8.57 -8.02 24.56
C GLN A 241 7.85 -8.11 23.20
N GLY A 242 6.56 -7.76 23.15
CA GLY A 242 5.79 -7.70 21.91
C GLY A 242 6.26 -6.58 20.98
N LYS A 243 5.83 -6.64 19.72
CA LYS A 243 6.25 -5.71 18.68
C LYS A 243 5.06 -4.92 18.12
N LEU A 244 5.23 -3.60 18.01
CA LEU A 244 4.31 -2.69 17.33
C LEU A 244 4.93 -2.25 16.02
N ALA A 245 4.21 -2.40 14.90
CA ALA A 245 4.58 -1.83 13.61
C ALA A 245 3.48 -0.90 13.10
N LEU A 246 3.85 0.22 12.47
CA LEU A 246 2.91 1.23 11.99
C LEU A 246 3.39 1.92 10.71
N ILE A 247 2.41 2.47 9.97
CA ILE A 247 2.62 3.15 8.67
C ILE A 247 1.93 4.52 8.60
N ASP A 248 0.99 4.80 9.50
CA ASP A 248 0.22 6.04 9.45
C ASP A 248 0.98 7.23 10.07
N ASP A 249 0.43 8.42 9.87
CA ASP A 249 0.96 9.66 10.46
C ASP A 249 0.07 10.05 11.65
N PRO A 250 0.42 9.67 12.89
CA PRO A 250 -0.36 10.04 14.05
C PRO A 250 -0.52 11.55 14.17
N VAL A 251 -1.75 12.00 14.38
CA VAL A 251 -2.04 13.44 14.54
C VAL A 251 -1.51 13.95 15.88
N ALA A 252 -1.65 13.14 16.94
CA ALA A 252 -1.09 13.44 18.25
C ALA A 252 0.25 12.69 18.46
N PRO A 253 1.22 13.29 19.17
CA PRO A 253 2.47 12.60 19.52
C PRO A 253 2.21 11.31 20.30
N LEU A 254 2.92 10.24 19.96
CA LEU A 254 2.88 8.98 20.68
C LEU A 254 3.81 9.04 21.91
N ASP A 255 3.27 8.73 23.09
CA ASP A 255 4.08 8.61 24.30
C ASP A 255 4.84 7.26 24.31
N VAL A 256 6.01 7.26 23.66
CA VAL A 256 6.86 6.07 23.54
C VAL A 256 7.36 5.54 24.90
N MET A 257 7.30 6.34 25.97
CA MET A 257 7.69 5.89 27.32
C MET A 257 6.76 4.79 27.85
N LYS A 258 5.51 4.72 27.37
CA LYS A 258 4.57 3.65 27.69
C LYS A 258 5.06 2.27 27.26
N LEU A 259 5.91 2.19 26.23
CA LEU A 259 6.48 0.93 25.72
C LEU A 259 7.50 0.32 26.69
N LYS A 260 8.17 1.16 27.48
CA LYS A 260 9.31 0.76 28.32
C LYS A 260 8.99 -0.35 29.33
N ARG A 261 7.83 -0.27 29.99
CA ARG A 261 7.50 -1.22 31.08
C ARG A 261 7.41 -2.67 30.61
N LYS A 262 6.97 -2.88 29.39
CA LYS A 262 6.85 -4.22 28.76
C LYS A 262 8.01 -4.55 27.81
N SER A 263 9.03 -3.68 27.70
CA SER A 263 10.13 -3.80 26.72
C SER A 263 9.61 -4.00 25.30
N LEU A 264 8.58 -3.24 24.92
CA LEU A 264 8.01 -3.31 23.57
C LEU A 264 8.94 -2.65 22.57
N SER A 265 9.00 -3.19 21.35
CA SER A 265 9.68 -2.55 20.23
C SER A 265 8.70 -1.88 19.29
N LEU A 266 9.09 -0.76 18.68
CA LEU A 266 8.32 0.00 17.70
C LEU A 266 9.08 0.02 16.40
N HIS A 267 8.37 -0.29 15.31
CA HIS A 267 8.89 -0.35 13.96
C HIS A 267 8.07 0.54 13.04
N TRP A 268 8.74 1.44 12.31
CA TRP A 268 8.14 2.21 11.23
C TRP A 268 8.30 1.48 9.90
N GLU A 269 7.29 1.57 9.07
CA GLU A 269 7.39 1.18 7.67
C GLU A 269 7.00 2.35 6.76
N LEU A 270 7.88 2.66 5.82
CA LEU A 270 7.64 3.54 4.68
C LEU A 270 8.22 2.86 3.45
N MET A 271 7.37 2.29 2.62
CA MET A 271 7.79 1.49 1.46
C MET A 271 8.62 2.28 0.42
N PHE A 272 8.61 3.60 0.49
CA PHE A 272 9.45 4.45 -0.36
C PHE A 272 10.88 4.62 0.15
N THR A 273 11.23 4.12 1.33
CA THR A 273 12.57 4.30 1.92
C THR A 273 13.67 3.81 0.97
N ARG A 274 13.48 2.64 0.36
CA ARG A 274 14.46 2.04 -0.55
C ARG A 274 14.71 2.92 -1.79
N SER A 275 13.66 3.43 -2.42
CA SER A 275 13.79 4.29 -3.60
C SER A 275 14.28 5.70 -3.25
N LEU A 276 13.76 6.31 -2.17
CA LEU A 276 14.14 7.66 -1.74
C LEU A 276 15.62 7.78 -1.39
N TYR A 277 16.16 6.78 -0.69
CA TYR A 277 17.56 6.80 -0.22
C TYR A 277 18.49 5.98 -1.10
N GLN A 278 18.00 5.38 -2.20
CA GLN A 278 18.78 4.54 -3.11
C GLN A 278 19.61 3.49 -2.32
N THR A 279 18.94 2.79 -1.40
CA THR A 279 19.58 1.83 -0.50
C THR A 279 20.22 0.69 -1.28
N GLU A 280 21.27 0.06 -0.74
CA GLU A 280 21.96 -1.06 -1.37
C GLU A 280 21.03 -2.24 -1.69
N ASP A 281 19.98 -2.43 -0.88
CA ASP A 281 18.97 -3.47 -1.03
C ASP A 281 17.73 -3.04 -1.83
N MET A 282 17.80 -1.94 -2.60
CA MET A 282 16.66 -1.43 -3.37
C MET A 282 16.03 -2.48 -4.28
N ILE A 283 16.84 -3.40 -4.83
CA ILE A 283 16.41 -4.54 -5.65
C ILE A 283 15.45 -5.50 -4.92
N ALA A 284 15.38 -5.46 -3.60
CA ALA A 284 14.46 -6.29 -2.84
C ALA A 284 12.98 -6.05 -3.21
N GLN A 285 12.63 -4.83 -3.67
CA GLN A 285 11.26 -4.55 -4.15
C GLN A 285 10.95 -5.30 -5.45
N HIS A 286 11.89 -5.41 -6.38
CA HIS A 286 11.75 -6.28 -7.55
C HIS A 286 11.48 -7.73 -7.14
N HIS A 287 12.28 -8.26 -6.23
CA HIS A 287 12.18 -9.65 -5.79
C HIS A 287 10.85 -9.93 -5.08
N LEU A 288 10.43 -9.06 -4.14
CA LEU A 288 9.18 -9.26 -3.42
C LEU A 288 7.96 -9.14 -4.34
N LEU A 289 7.95 -8.19 -5.29
CA LEU A 289 6.86 -8.07 -6.26
C LEU A 289 6.72 -9.33 -7.11
N ASN A 290 7.82 -9.88 -7.61
CA ASN A 290 7.81 -11.15 -8.35
C ASN A 290 7.34 -12.31 -7.47
N ARG A 291 7.76 -12.36 -6.20
CA ARG A 291 7.29 -13.39 -5.27
C ARG A 291 5.79 -13.31 -5.02
N ILE A 292 5.25 -12.11 -4.89
CA ILE A 292 3.80 -11.91 -4.74
C ILE A 292 3.06 -12.28 -6.02
N ALA A 293 3.60 -11.97 -7.20
CA ALA A 293 3.03 -12.41 -8.47
C ALA A 293 2.91 -13.95 -8.54
N GLU A 294 3.95 -14.69 -8.12
CA GLU A 294 3.90 -16.16 -8.02
C GLU A 294 2.82 -16.65 -7.04
N LEU A 295 2.68 -16.00 -5.87
CA LEU A 295 1.65 -16.36 -4.90
C LEU A 295 0.24 -16.14 -5.45
N ILE A 296 0.06 -15.11 -6.26
CA ILE A 296 -1.20 -14.82 -6.94
C ILE A 296 -1.46 -15.86 -8.04
N ASP A 297 -0.49 -16.10 -8.92
CA ASP A 297 -0.64 -17.02 -10.05
C ASP A 297 -0.84 -18.48 -9.61
N THR A 298 -0.36 -18.82 -8.40
CA THR A 298 -0.63 -20.12 -7.76
C THR A 298 -1.90 -20.15 -6.91
N GLY A 299 -2.69 -19.05 -6.89
CA GLY A 299 -3.97 -18.95 -6.17
C GLY A 299 -3.86 -18.84 -4.65
N LYS A 300 -2.66 -18.64 -4.10
CA LYS A 300 -2.46 -18.47 -2.65
C LYS A 300 -2.90 -17.11 -2.14
N VAL A 301 -2.74 -16.07 -2.96
CA VAL A 301 -3.13 -14.69 -2.68
C VAL A 301 -4.10 -14.20 -3.75
N LYS A 302 -5.11 -13.46 -3.33
CA LYS A 302 -6.13 -12.86 -4.22
C LYS A 302 -5.91 -11.36 -4.36
N SER A 303 -6.34 -10.79 -5.49
CA SER A 303 -6.35 -9.35 -5.66
C SER A 303 -7.21 -8.67 -4.57
N THR A 304 -6.75 -7.51 -4.12
CA THR A 304 -7.46 -6.64 -3.19
C THR A 304 -8.30 -5.57 -3.90
N PHE A 305 -8.58 -5.79 -5.19
CA PHE A 305 -9.48 -4.96 -5.99
C PHE A 305 -10.85 -4.82 -5.32
N GLY A 306 -11.27 -3.59 -5.09
CA GLY A 306 -12.56 -3.25 -4.48
C GLY A 306 -13.50 -2.60 -5.49
N GLU A 307 -13.15 -1.41 -5.98
CA GLU A 307 -14.02 -0.61 -6.83
C GLU A 307 -13.28 -0.09 -8.09
N HIS A 308 -14.01 0.00 -9.22
CA HIS A 308 -13.51 0.58 -10.48
C HIS A 308 -14.17 1.94 -10.74
N TYR A 309 -13.35 2.98 -10.87
CA TYR A 309 -13.82 4.37 -11.04
C TYR A 309 -13.73 4.90 -12.47
N GLY A 310 -13.63 4.01 -13.45
CA GLY A 310 -13.60 4.37 -14.86
C GLY A 310 -12.21 4.73 -15.37
N THR A 311 -12.15 5.59 -16.39
CA THR A 311 -10.90 6.00 -17.03
C THR A 311 -10.10 6.99 -16.18
N ILE A 312 -8.79 7.02 -16.41
CA ILE A 312 -7.85 7.94 -15.76
C ILE A 312 -8.09 9.35 -16.31
N ASN A 313 -8.73 10.18 -15.51
CA ASN A 313 -8.96 11.60 -15.77
C ASN A 313 -9.18 12.34 -14.43
N ALA A 314 -9.08 13.66 -14.46
CA ALA A 314 -9.19 14.49 -13.27
C ALA A 314 -10.50 14.27 -12.49
N GLN A 315 -11.64 14.17 -13.19
CA GLN A 315 -12.94 14.01 -12.54
C GLN A 315 -13.05 12.69 -11.78
N ASN A 316 -12.64 11.58 -12.39
CA ASN A 316 -12.70 10.25 -11.76
C ASN A 316 -11.68 10.12 -10.62
N LEU A 317 -10.48 10.70 -10.79
CA LEU A 317 -9.47 10.75 -9.73
C LEU A 317 -9.93 11.58 -8.52
N LEU A 318 -10.59 12.73 -8.72
CA LEU A 318 -11.17 13.50 -7.62
C LEU A 318 -12.23 12.71 -6.84
N LYS A 319 -13.07 11.93 -7.53
CA LYS A 319 -14.02 11.02 -6.85
C LYS A 319 -13.30 9.95 -6.05
N ALA A 320 -12.26 9.34 -6.63
CA ALA A 320 -11.47 8.32 -5.94
C ALA A 320 -10.74 8.89 -4.71
N HIS A 321 -10.14 10.09 -4.83
CA HIS A 321 -9.53 10.80 -3.70
C HIS A 321 -10.53 11.09 -2.58
N ALA A 322 -11.73 11.60 -2.92
CA ALA A 322 -12.78 11.85 -1.93
C ALA A 322 -13.22 10.56 -1.20
N GLN A 323 -13.31 9.44 -1.91
CA GLN A 323 -13.64 8.15 -1.31
C GLN A 323 -12.54 7.66 -0.37
N ILE A 324 -11.27 7.79 -0.74
CA ILE A 324 -10.14 7.46 0.14
C ILE A 324 -10.15 8.35 1.41
N GLU A 325 -10.35 9.66 1.26
CA GLU A 325 -10.40 10.61 2.38
C GLU A 325 -11.59 10.36 3.32
N SER A 326 -12.66 9.74 2.83
CA SER A 326 -13.81 9.36 3.67
C SER A 326 -13.49 8.26 4.69
N GLY A 327 -12.39 7.51 4.51
CA GLY A 327 -12.02 6.35 5.34
C GLY A 327 -12.96 5.15 5.21
N LYS A 328 -13.85 5.12 4.20
CA LYS A 328 -14.88 4.08 4.02
C LYS A 328 -14.53 3.04 2.96
N ALA A 329 -13.45 3.22 2.23
CA ALA A 329 -13.03 2.28 1.18
C ALA A 329 -12.74 0.88 1.76
N ILE A 330 -13.16 -0.16 1.05
CA ILE A 330 -12.84 -1.57 1.31
C ILE A 330 -11.98 -2.06 0.15
N GLY A 331 -10.82 -2.63 0.44
CA GLY A 331 -9.84 -2.96 -0.61
C GLY A 331 -9.30 -1.72 -1.31
N LYS A 332 -9.15 -1.79 -2.64
CA LYS A 332 -8.50 -0.76 -3.46
C LYS A 332 -9.42 -0.19 -4.54
N ILE A 333 -9.25 1.10 -4.81
CA ILE A 333 -9.93 1.84 -5.88
C ILE A 333 -9.01 1.93 -7.08
N VAL A 334 -9.51 1.52 -8.25
CA VAL A 334 -8.74 1.39 -9.50
C VAL A 334 -9.36 2.23 -10.62
N LEU A 335 -8.50 2.76 -11.49
CA LEU A 335 -8.88 3.38 -12.75
C LEU A 335 -8.06 2.73 -13.89
N GLU A 336 -8.65 2.62 -15.09
CA GLU A 336 -8.03 1.92 -16.21
C GLU A 336 -8.19 2.67 -17.52
N GLY A 337 -7.09 2.84 -18.27
CA GLY A 337 -7.05 3.54 -19.54
C GLY A 337 -7.24 5.05 -19.42
N PHE A 338 -6.90 5.77 -20.46
CA PHE A 338 -7.15 7.20 -20.60
C PHE A 338 -8.33 7.45 -21.52
N SER A 339 -9.19 8.42 -21.21
CA SER A 339 -10.28 8.85 -22.11
C SER A 339 -9.69 9.28 -23.45
N GLN A 340 -10.39 8.96 -24.56
CA GLN A 340 -10.01 9.43 -25.91
C GLN A 340 -10.14 10.94 -26.01
#